data_ba2465f9210a66591f025f5ab45747bf
#
_entry.id   ba2465f9210a66591f025f5ab45747bf
#
_cell.length_a   1.000
_cell.length_b   1.000
_cell.length_c   1.000
_cell.angle_alpha   90.00
_cell.angle_beta   90.00
_cell.angle_gamma   90.00
#
_symmetry.space_group_name_H-M   'P 1'
#
loop_
_entity.id
_entity.type
_entity.pdbx_description
1 polymer ?
#
loop_
_entity_poly.entity_id
_entity_poly.type
_entity_poly.pdbx_seq_one_letter_code
_entity_poly.pdbx_strand_id
1 'polypeptide(L)'
;MFQRRGHINLIIIGINNEIYDLSDESDNIISFLQKNHTYNVEDKKKKGIIKLEDVKILAPFSKINSLRDAYAFREHVETCRRNRGAEMIKEFDEFPVFYFSNHNSILGHQDEIECMPEHL
;
A
#
# COMPACT_ATOMS: atom_id res chain seq x y z
N MET A 1 4.79 4.39 -4.15
CA MET A 1 5.14 5.17 -5.37
C MET A 1 4.88 6.64 -5.08
N PHE A 2 5.61 7.56 -5.71
CA PHE A 2 5.46 9.00 -5.48
C PHE A 2 5.41 9.74 -6.80
N GLN A 3 4.76 10.89 -6.82
CA GLN A 3 4.70 11.77 -7.98
C GLN A 3 5.26 13.15 -7.63
N ARG A 4 6.17 13.65 -8.46
CA ARG A 4 6.70 15.00 -8.40
C ARG A 4 6.54 15.66 -9.77
N ARG A 5 5.76 16.75 -9.88
CA ARG A 5 5.59 17.55 -11.11
C ARG A 5 5.38 16.72 -12.39
N GLY A 6 4.50 15.71 -12.34
CA GLY A 6 4.17 14.87 -13.51
C GLY A 6 5.07 13.67 -13.77
N HIS A 7 6.14 13.45 -12.99
CA HIS A 7 6.98 12.26 -13.08
C HIS A 7 6.64 11.26 -11.97
N ILE A 8 6.56 9.99 -12.31
CA ILE A 8 6.39 8.89 -11.35
C ILE A 8 7.76 8.26 -11.14
N ASN A 9 8.28 8.34 -9.91
CA ASN A 9 9.57 7.79 -9.54
C ASN A 9 9.40 6.67 -8.52
N LEU A 10 10.33 5.73 -8.54
CA LEU A 10 10.49 4.77 -7.46
C LEU A 10 11.25 5.46 -6.33
N ILE A 11 10.65 5.50 -5.15
CA ILE A 11 11.22 6.22 -4.00
C ILE A 11 11.13 5.35 -2.75
N ILE A 12 12.17 5.40 -1.91
CA ILE A 12 12.15 4.81 -0.57
C ILE A 12 12.03 5.94 0.46
N ILE A 13 11.16 5.76 1.45
CA ILE A 13 11.11 6.58 2.63
C ILE A 13 12.16 6.06 3.60
N GLY A 14 13.14 6.87 3.92
CA GLY A 14 14.13 6.58 4.95
C GLY A 14 13.63 6.86 6.36
N ILE A 15 14.50 6.66 7.34
CA ILE A 15 14.29 7.09 8.73
C ILE A 15 14.24 8.61 8.75
N ASN A 16 13.39 9.22 9.56
CA ASN A 16 13.23 10.69 9.69
C ASN A 16 12.54 11.39 8.51
N ASN A 17 11.62 10.71 7.81
CA ASN A 17 10.88 11.26 6.68
C ASN A 17 11.74 11.75 5.49
N GLU A 18 12.96 11.30 5.40
CA GLU A 18 13.79 11.52 4.22
C GLU A 18 13.38 10.60 3.09
N ILE A 19 13.30 11.12 1.89
CA ILE A 19 12.92 10.39 0.68
C ILE A 19 14.08 10.37 -0.29
N TYR A 20 14.38 9.19 -0.81
CA TYR A 20 15.46 8.97 -1.79
C TYR A 20 14.89 8.50 -3.11
N ASP A 21 15.31 9.13 -4.20
CA ASP A 21 14.95 8.74 -5.56
C ASP A 21 15.75 7.51 -5.99
N LEU A 22 15.07 6.45 -6.36
CA LEU A 22 15.62 5.19 -6.83
C LEU A 22 15.26 4.89 -8.30
N SER A 23 14.84 5.89 -9.05
CA SER A 23 14.43 5.71 -10.46
C SER A 23 15.55 5.22 -11.37
N ASP A 24 16.80 5.38 -10.97
CA ASP A 24 17.97 4.82 -11.66
C ASP A 24 18.21 3.32 -11.36
N GLU A 25 17.60 2.78 -10.32
CA GLU A 25 17.75 1.37 -9.94
C GLU A 25 16.71 0.47 -10.62
N SER A 26 15.50 0.98 -10.81
CA SER A 26 14.41 0.21 -11.38
C SER A 26 13.24 1.08 -11.83
N ASP A 27 12.52 0.61 -12.86
CA ASP A 27 11.34 1.31 -13.40
C ASP A 27 10.09 1.20 -12.50
N ASN A 28 10.05 0.22 -11.61
CA ASN A 28 8.92 0.02 -10.69
C ASN A 28 9.32 -0.77 -9.44
N ILE A 29 8.48 -0.69 -8.42
CA ILE A 29 8.72 -1.31 -7.11
C ILE A 29 8.84 -2.84 -7.18
N ILE A 30 8.08 -3.49 -8.05
CA ILE A 30 8.10 -4.96 -8.17
C ILE A 30 9.45 -5.41 -8.73
N SER A 31 9.90 -4.79 -9.82
CA SER A 31 11.21 -5.07 -10.41
C SER A 31 12.35 -4.76 -9.44
N PHE A 32 12.22 -3.71 -8.64
CA PHE A 32 13.17 -3.37 -7.59
C PHE A 32 13.27 -4.48 -6.54
N LEU A 33 12.13 -4.95 -6.00
CA LEU A 33 12.09 -6.00 -4.99
C LEU A 33 12.61 -7.35 -5.52
N GLN A 34 12.32 -7.67 -6.79
CA GLN A 34 12.77 -8.92 -7.43
C GLN A 34 14.28 -9.00 -7.62
N LYS A 35 14.94 -7.86 -7.75
CA LYS A 35 16.40 -7.81 -7.98
C LYS A 35 17.23 -8.04 -6.70
N ASN A 36 16.62 -8.25 -5.53
CA ASN A 36 17.31 -8.44 -4.25
C ASN A 36 18.39 -7.38 -3.97
N HIS A 37 18.09 -6.13 -4.23
CA HIS A 37 19.07 -5.06 -4.09
C HIS A 37 19.45 -4.79 -2.63
N THR A 38 20.75 -4.86 -2.37
CA THR A 38 21.36 -4.06 -1.32
C THR A 38 21.76 -2.71 -1.92
N TYR A 39 21.17 -1.63 -1.47
CA TYR A 39 21.59 -0.29 -1.86
C TYR A 39 22.22 0.43 -0.67
N ASN A 40 23.20 1.26 -0.96
CA ASN A 40 23.82 2.10 0.06
C ASN A 40 23.04 3.42 0.16
N VAL A 41 22.41 3.64 1.30
CA VAL A 41 21.65 4.87 1.57
C VAL A 41 22.55 6.12 1.47
N GLU A 42 23.80 6.04 1.90
CA GLU A 42 24.73 7.16 1.83
C GLU A 42 25.02 7.61 0.39
N ASP A 43 25.06 6.69 -0.55
CA ASP A 43 25.24 7.03 -1.98
C ASP A 43 23.99 7.72 -2.54
N LYS A 44 22.81 7.36 -2.06
CA LYS A 44 21.55 8.03 -2.45
C LYS A 44 21.43 9.42 -1.85
N LYS A 45 21.90 9.64 -0.63
CA LYS A 45 21.97 10.97 0.00
C LYS A 45 22.78 11.96 -0.83
N LYS A 46 23.83 11.51 -1.52
CA LYS A 46 24.63 12.35 -2.40
C LYS A 46 23.85 12.92 -3.61
N LYS A 47 22.78 12.24 -4.03
CA LYS A 47 21.90 12.71 -5.11
C LYS A 47 20.87 13.74 -4.66
N GLY A 48 20.77 13.99 -3.38
CA GLY A 48 19.82 14.91 -2.76
C GLY A 48 18.66 14.18 -2.07
N ILE A 49 18.22 14.78 -0.98
CA ILE A 49 17.09 14.32 -0.18
C ILE A 49 15.86 15.11 -0.64
N ILE A 50 14.77 14.40 -0.88
CA ILE A 50 13.48 14.99 -1.21
C ILE A 50 12.67 15.06 0.08
N LYS A 51 12.04 16.17 0.39
CA LYS A 51 11.17 16.26 1.54
C LYS A 51 9.80 15.65 1.25
N LEU A 52 9.18 15.05 2.26
CA LEU A 52 7.86 14.43 2.14
C LEU A 52 6.79 15.45 1.70
N GLU A 53 6.90 16.71 2.13
CA GLU A 53 5.98 17.79 1.77
C GLU A 53 6.04 18.21 0.29
N ASP A 54 7.12 17.86 -0.41
CA ASP A 54 7.33 18.19 -1.83
C ASP A 54 6.81 17.12 -2.79
N VAL A 55 6.20 16.05 -2.26
CA VAL A 55 5.75 14.91 -3.05
C VAL A 55 4.32 14.50 -2.72
N LYS A 56 3.63 13.97 -3.71
CA LYS A 56 2.36 13.25 -3.51
C LYS A 56 2.64 11.76 -3.40
N ILE A 57 2.16 11.13 -2.34
CA ILE A 57 2.23 9.68 -2.16
C ILE A 57 1.13 9.02 -3.00
N LEU A 58 1.53 8.15 -3.92
CA LEU A 58 0.62 7.36 -4.74
C LEU A 58 0.42 5.97 -4.14
N ALA A 59 -0.53 5.22 -4.71
CA ALA A 59 -0.66 3.80 -4.42
C ALA A 59 0.69 3.08 -4.65
N PRO A 60 1.07 2.11 -3.79
CA PRO A 60 2.41 1.50 -3.83
C PRO A 60 2.68 0.71 -5.12
N PHE A 61 1.62 0.26 -5.80
CA PHE A 61 1.72 -0.52 -7.02
C PHE A 61 0.87 0.12 -8.12
N SER A 62 1.43 0.24 -9.32
CA SER A 62 0.72 0.74 -10.50
C SER A 62 -0.22 -0.31 -11.12
N LYS A 63 0.07 -1.59 -10.88
CA LYS A 63 -0.75 -2.71 -11.35
C LYS A 63 -0.81 -3.76 -10.24
N ILE A 64 -2.03 -4.11 -9.86
CA ILE A 64 -2.34 -5.11 -8.85
C ILE A 64 -3.20 -6.19 -9.49
N ASN A 65 -2.80 -7.44 -9.32
CA ASN A 65 -3.52 -8.57 -9.92
C ASN A 65 -4.71 -9.03 -9.07
N SER A 66 -4.62 -8.85 -7.76
CA SER A 66 -5.72 -9.14 -6.82
C SER A 66 -5.52 -8.40 -5.51
N LEU A 67 -6.60 -8.05 -4.85
CA LEU A 67 -6.62 -7.55 -3.48
C LEU A 67 -7.52 -8.45 -2.65
N ARG A 68 -7.01 -8.92 -1.53
CA ARG A 68 -7.73 -9.82 -0.63
C ARG A 68 -7.64 -9.30 0.79
N ASP A 69 -8.77 -9.23 1.45
CA ASP A 69 -8.86 -8.91 2.88
C ASP A 69 -9.14 -10.20 3.65
N ALA A 70 -8.24 -10.56 4.56
CA ALA A 70 -8.29 -11.83 5.25
C ALA A 70 -8.80 -11.67 6.68
N TYR A 71 -9.74 -12.50 7.08
CA TYR A 71 -10.16 -12.66 8.46
C TYR A 71 -9.10 -13.44 9.26
N ALA A 72 -7.95 -12.81 9.54
CA ALA A 72 -6.81 -13.47 10.13
C ALA A 72 -6.86 -13.55 11.66
N PHE A 73 -7.52 -12.60 12.33
CA PHE A 73 -7.53 -12.50 13.79
C PHE A 73 -8.86 -13.00 14.36
N ARG A 74 -8.85 -14.22 14.89
CA ARG A 74 -10.05 -14.90 15.44
C ARG A 74 -10.81 -14.04 16.45
N GLU A 75 -10.13 -13.46 17.42
CA GLU A 75 -10.73 -12.62 18.45
C GLU A 75 -11.45 -11.39 17.87
N HIS A 76 -10.87 -10.77 16.84
CA HIS A 76 -11.51 -9.66 16.11
C HIS A 76 -12.82 -10.11 15.46
N VAL A 77 -12.79 -11.22 14.73
CA VAL A 77 -13.97 -11.76 14.03
C VAL A 77 -15.06 -12.16 15.01
N GLU A 78 -14.70 -12.84 16.12
CA GLU A 78 -15.63 -13.22 17.17
C GLU A 78 -16.30 -12.00 17.81
N THR A 79 -15.52 -10.96 18.10
CA THR A 79 -16.05 -9.70 18.64
C THR A 79 -17.01 -9.02 17.65
N CYS A 80 -16.64 -8.94 16.38
CA CYS A 80 -17.50 -8.36 15.36
C CYS A 80 -18.81 -9.13 15.17
N ARG A 81 -18.76 -10.46 15.24
CA ARG A 81 -19.97 -11.31 15.15
C ARG A 81 -20.85 -11.16 16.39
N ARG A 82 -20.28 -11.22 17.58
CA ARG A 82 -21.00 -11.00 18.84
C ARG A 82 -21.71 -9.66 18.87
N ASN A 83 -21.07 -8.58 18.41
CA ASN A 83 -21.68 -7.26 18.34
C ASN A 83 -22.88 -7.19 17.39
N ARG A 84 -22.99 -8.12 16.46
CA ARG A 84 -24.13 -8.29 15.54
C ARG A 84 -25.12 -9.36 15.99
N GLY A 85 -24.98 -9.90 17.21
CA GLY A 85 -25.81 -10.96 17.73
C GLY A 85 -25.61 -12.33 17.08
N ALA A 86 -24.47 -12.57 16.46
CA ALA A 86 -24.15 -13.82 15.78
C ALA A 86 -23.01 -14.57 16.48
N GLU A 87 -23.11 -15.89 16.50
CA GLU A 87 -22.05 -16.77 17.00
C GLU A 87 -20.93 -17.00 15.97
N MET A 88 -19.80 -17.50 16.46
CA MET A 88 -18.68 -17.92 15.61
C MET A 88 -19.09 -19.10 14.73
N ILE A 89 -18.59 -19.12 13.47
CA ILE A 89 -18.82 -20.23 12.54
C ILE A 89 -17.65 -21.22 12.61
N LYS A 90 -17.96 -22.51 12.48
CA LYS A 90 -16.95 -23.58 12.53
C LYS A 90 -15.94 -23.48 11.39
N GLU A 91 -16.39 -23.08 10.24
CA GLU A 91 -15.61 -22.94 9.01
C GLU A 91 -14.45 -21.96 9.16
N PHE A 92 -14.53 -21.03 10.12
CA PHE A 92 -13.42 -20.11 10.38
C PHE A 92 -12.14 -20.83 10.82
N ASP A 93 -12.28 -21.91 11.57
CA ASP A 93 -11.14 -22.68 12.09
C ASP A 93 -10.71 -23.81 11.12
N GLU A 94 -11.49 -24.07 10.06
CA GLU A 94 -11.23 -25.17 9.12
C GLU A 94 -10.45 -24.69 7.89
N PHE A 95 -10.69 -23.46 7.41
CA PHE A 95 -10.00 -22.92 6.23
C PHE A 95 -9.90 -21.39 6.27
N PRO A 96 -8.90 -20.80 5.56
CA PRO A 96 -8.72 -19.37 5.53
C PRO A 96 -9.90 -18.67 4.86
N VAL A 97 -10.48 -17.69 5.57
CA VAL A 97 -11.58 -16.86 5.08
C VAL A 97 -11.03 -15.53 4.63
N PHE A 98 -11.36 -15.12 3.42
CA PHE A 98 -11.04 -13.79 2.90
C PHE A 98 -12.06 -13.36 1.86
N TYR A 99 -12.18 -12.05 1.62
CA TYR A 99 -12.91 -11.55 0.46
C TYR A 99 -12.00 -10.89 -0.55
N PHE A 100 -12.44 -10.98 -1.80
CA PHE A 100 -11.83 -10.23 -2.89
C PHE A 100 -12.35 -8.80 -2.87
N SER A 101 -11.43 -7.85 -2.94
CA SER A 101 -11.72 -6.43 -3.07
C SER A 101 -11.37 -5.95 -4.48
N ASN A 102 -11.90 -4.80 -4.86
CA ASN A 102 -11.64 -4.21 -6.16
C ASN A 102 -10.18 -3.71 -6.23
N HIS A 103 -9.35 -4.43 -6.96
CA HIS A 103 -7.94 -4.10 -7.15
C HIS A 103 -7.69 -2.99 -8.17
N ASN A 104 -8.72 -2.58 -8.94
CA ASN A 104 -8.61 -1.52 -9.93
C ASN A 104 -8.92 -0.12 -9.36
N SER A 105 -9.38 -0.04 -8.11
CA SER A 105 -9.77 1.23 -7.46
C SER A 105 -8.91 1.51 -6.23
N ILE A 106 -7.61 1.27 -6.33
CA ILE A 106 -6.68 1.54 -5.24
C ILE A 106 -6.17 2.97 -5.36
N LEU A 107 -6.39 3.71 -4.31
CA LEU A 107 -6.02 5.11 -4.18
C LEU A 107 -4.72 5.26 -3.39
N GLY A 108 -4.02 6.36 -3.61
CA GLY A 108 -2.87 6.76 -2.82
C GLY A 108 -3.27 7.45 -1.51
N HIS A 109 -2.28 7.81 -0.72
CA HIS A 109 -2.50 8.58 0.50
C HIS A 109 -3.09 9.96 0.16
N GLN A 110 -4.17 10.35 0.82
CA GLN A 110 -4.90 11.61 0.61
C GLN A 110 -5.52 11.79 -0.78
N ASP A 111 -5.71 10.72 -1.55
CA ASP A 111 -6.55 10.79 -2.73
C ASP A 111 -8.03 10.93 -2.33
N GLU A 112 -8.77 11.73 -3.05
CA GLU A 112 -10.20 11.91 -2.83
C GLU A 112 -10.97 10.69 -3.32
N ILE A 113 -11.95 10.25 -2.53
CA ILE A 113 -12.89 9.19 -2.91
C ILE A 113 -14.14 9.86 -3.45
N GLU A 114 -14.39 9.68 -4.75
CA GLU A 114 -15.64 10.12 -5.35
C GLU A 114 -16.81 9.28 -4.82
N CYS A 115 -17.79 9.94 -4.25
CA CYS A 115 -19.01 9.31 -3.76
C CYS A 115 -20.18 9.74 -4.61
N MET A 116 -21.06 8.80 -4.96
CA MET A 116 -22.27 9.15 -5.69
C MET A 116 -23.20 9.97 -4.79
N PRO A 117 -23.91 10.99 -5.33
CA PRO A 117 -24.79 11.84 -4.53
C PRO A 117 -25.84 11.07 -3.72
N GLU A 118 -26.27 9.90 -4.20
CA GLU A 118 -27.26 9.04 -3.54
C GLU A 118 -26.73 8.40 -2.24
N HIS A 119 -25.42 8.47 -2.00
CA HIS A 119 -24.76 7.90 -0.81
C HIS A 119 -24.30 8.98 0.19
N LEU A 120 -24.65 10.25 -0.06
CA LEU A 120 -24.43 11.36 0.83
C LEU A 120 -25.73 11.69 1.56
#